data_c68be6fadbcf53efa908e3130a2cd13e
#
_entry.id   c68be6fadbcf53efa908e3130a2cd13e
#
_cell.length_a   1.000
_cell.length_b   1.000
_cell.length_c   1.000
_cell.angle_alpha   90.00
_cell.angle_beta   90.00
_cell.angle_gamma   90.00
#
_symmetry.space_group_name_H-M   'P 1'
#
loop_
_entity.id
_entity.type
_entity.pdbx_description
1 polymer ?
#
loop_
_entity_poly.entity_id
_entity_poly.type
_entity_poly.pdbx_seq_one_letter_code
_entity_poly.pdbx_strand_id
1 'polypeptide(L)'
;MEQWEKRRGVIFLRKIGLQLNQRVLDFGCGVGHYTIPAAEVVGNRGIVYAVDKEQQVLNELEQKATGLNLKNIRTINSSGRTKLPLESRIVDVVLFYDVLHYHKKEKRKKLYAEAYRVLEQDGLFSVYPKHTLGDDPIREFSSLNVNDVKQEIEDSNFVFEKKHCGLISHNDGLDRGCILNFRKSQGEEYKG
;
A
#
# COMPACT_ATOMS: atom_id res chain seq x y z
N MET A 1 -15.09 -5.39 -10.93
CA MET A 1 -13.64 -5.19 -10.65
C MET A 1 -12.74 -5.25 -11.87
N GLU A 2 -13.05 -6.04 -12.89
CA GLU A 2 -12.20 -6.18 -14.10
C GLU A 2 -11.80 -4.84 -14.77
N GLN A 3 -12.75 -3.90 -14.93
CA GLN A 3 -12.43 -2.56 -15.47
C GLN A 3 -11.51 -1.73 -14.57
N TRP A 4 -11.54 -1.96 -13.24
CA TRP A 4 -10.62 -1.34 -12.32
C TRP A 4 -9.22 -1.89 -12.55
N GLU A 5 -9.06 -3.20 -12.47
CA GLU A 5 -7.77 -3.87 -12.57
C GLU A 5 -7.07 -3.60 -13.91
N LYS A 6 -7.81 -3.64 -15.03
CA LYS A 6 -7.23 -3.48 -16.38
C LYS A 6 -7.05 -2.01 -16.84
N ARG A 7 -7.77 -1.05 -16.28
CA ARG A 7 -7.75 0.33 -16.80
C ARG A 7 -7.75 1.41 -15.74
N ARG A 8 -8.82 1.49 -14.93
CA ARG A 8 -9.00 2.61 -13.99
C ARG A 8 -7.95 2.61 -12.89
N GLY A 9 -7.62 1.46 -12.33
CA GLY A 9 -6.58 1.30 -11.31
C GLY A 9 -5.20 1.64 -11.86
N VAL A 10 -4.89 1.25 -13.09
CA VAL A 10 -3.64 1.63 -13.77
C VAL A 10 -3.51 3.16 -13.90
N ILE A 11 -4.56 3.83 -14.40
CA ILE A 11 -4.59 5.30 -14.50
C ILE A 11 -4.45 5.94 -13.12
N PHE A 12 -5.17 5.41 -12.13
CA PHE A 12 -5.16 5.90 -10.77
C PHE A 12 -3.77 5.77 -10.13
N LEU A 13 -3.13 4.60 -10.21
CA LEU A 13 -1.81 4.36 -9.63
C LEU A 13 -0.72 5.22 -10.30
N ARG A 14 -0.79 5.43 -11.62
CA ARG A 14 0.08 6.41 -12.28
C ARG A 14 -0.14 7.83 -11.76
N LYS A 15 -1.38 8.24 -11.56
CA LYS A 15 -1.72 9.57 -11.03
C LYS A 15 -1.19 9.79 -9.62
N ILE A 16 -1.14 8.76 -8.79
CA ILE A 16 -0.59 8.86 -7.43
C ILE A 16 0.94 8.77 -7.37
N GLY A 17 1.60 8.43 -8.48
CA GLY A 17 3.05 8.49 -8.57
C GLY A 17 3.77 7.17 -8.91
N LEU A 18 3.05 6.07 -9.19
CA LEU A 18 3.71 4.85 -9.67
C LEU A 18 4.27 5.04 -11.07
N GLN A 19 5.46 4.49 -11.31
CA GLN A 19 6.20 4.62 -12.57
C GLN A 19 6.73 3.27 -13.07
N LEU A 20 7.15 3.22 -14.32
CA LEU A 20 7.81 2.06 -14.90
C LEU A 20 9.07 1.66 -14.13
N ASN A 21 9.32 0.35 -14.09
CA ASN A 21 10.51 -0.29 -13.51
C ASN A 21 10.64 -0.17 -11.98
N GLN A 22 9.63 0.38 -11.30
CA GLN A 22 9.62 0.46 -9.83
C GLN A 22 9.41 -0.91 -9.17
N ARG A 23 9.90 -1.03 -7.96
CA ARG A 23 9.64 -2.11 -7.01
C ARG A 23 8.58 -1.64 -6.03
N VAL A 24 7.45 -2.29 -6.00
CA VAL A 24 6.28 -1.92 -5.20
C VAL A 24 6.03 -2.98 -4.15
N LEU A 25 5.72 -2.57 -2.93
CA LEU A 25 5.16 -3.41 -1.88
C LEU A 25 3.67 -3.09 -1.72
N ASP A 26 2.81 -4.06 -1.96
CA ASP A 26 1.36 -3.99 -1.69
C ASP A 26 1.06 -4.84 -0.45
N PHE A 27 0.84 -4.17 0.69
CA PHE A 27 0.64 -4.82 1.98
C PHE A 27 -0.85 -4.95 2.31
N GLY A 28 -1.30 -6.19 2.55
CA GLY A 28 -2.71 -6.54 2.65
C GLY A 28 -3.35 -6.62 1.27
N CYS A 29 -2.65 -7.24 0.33
CA CYS A 29 -2.99 -7.22 -1.10
C CYS A 29 -4.33 -7.92 -1.43
N GLY A 30 -4.85 -8.77 -0.54
CA GLY A 30 -6.03 -9.58 -0.80
C GLY A 30 -5.91 -10.33 -2.13
N VAL A 31 -6.99 -10.34 -2.90
CA VAL A 31 -7.05 -10.96 -4.24
C VAL A 31 -6.44 -10.10 -5.36
N GLY A 32 -5.75 -9.00 -5.00
CA GLY A 32 -4.90 -8.23 -5.91
C GLY A 32 -5.54 -7.06 -6.64
N HIS A 33 -6.58 -6.44 -6.08
CA HIS A 33 -7.24 -5.29 -6.72
C HIS A 33 -6.30 -4.10 -6.98
N TYR A 34 -5.24 -3.95 -6.16
CA TYR A 34 -4.18 -2.96 -6.40
C TYR A 34 -2.90 -3.58 -6.95
N THR A 35 -2.60 -4.85 -6.61
CA THR A 35 -1.44 -5.59 -7.12
C THR A 35 -1.45 -5.72 -8.63
N ILE A 36 -2.58 -6.13 -9.23
CA ILE A 36 -2.70 -6.33 -10.69
C ILE A 36 -2.44 -5.03 -11.44
N PRO A 37 -3.15 -3.91 -11.17
CA PRO A 37 -2.85 -2.65 -11.86
C PRO A 37 -1.47 -2.09 -11.54
N ALA A 38 -0.90 -2.34 -10.34
CA ALA A 38 0.47 -1.95 -10.03
C ALA A 38 1.48 -2.70 -10.91
N ALA A 39 1.29 -4.01 -11.10
CA ALA A 39 2.14 -4.83 -11.98
C ALA A 39 2.11 -4.34 -13.44
N GLU A 40 0.95 -3.93 -13.93
CA GLU A 40 0.80 -3.30 -15.25
C GLU A 40 1.53 -1.95 -15.34
N VAL A 41 1.45 -1.11 -14.28
CA VAL A 41 2.12 0.20 -14.28
C VAL A 41 3.63 0.05 -14.30
N VAL A 42 4.18 -0.82 -13.44
CA VAL A 42 5.63 -0.96 -13.32
C VAL A 42 6.26 -1.76 -14.47
N GLY A 43 5.46 -2.56 -15.17
CA GLY A 43 5.89 -3.33 -16.34
C GLY A 43 6.88 -4.44 -16.02
N ASN A 44 7.36 -5.12 -17.06
CA ASN A 44 8.13 -6.38 -16.93
C ASN A 44 9.50 -6.23 -16.22
N ARG A 45 10.04 -5.03 -16.10
CA ARG A 45 11.29 -4.76 -15.36
C ARG A 45 11.06 -4.33 -13.93
N GLY A 46 9.81 -3.93 -13.58
CA GLY A 46 9.40 -3.68 -12.21
C GLY A 46 9.01 -4.97 -11.49
N ILE A 47 8.78 -4.88 -10.19
CA ILE A 47 8.33 -6.00 -9.35
C ILE A 47 7.27 -5.49 -8.38
N VAL A 48 6.22 -6.28 -8.16
CA VAL A 48 5.25 -6.06 -7.08
C VAL A 48 5.38 -7.19 -6.06
N TYR A 49 5.75 -6.85 -4.84
CA TYR A 49 5.70 -7.74 -3.68
C TYR A 49 4.30 -7.64 -3.08
N ALA A 50 3.49 -8.67 -3.28
CA ALA A 50 2.12 -8.75 -2.79
C ALA A 50 2.09 -9.52 -1.46
N VAL A 51 1.79 -8.83 -0.38
CA VAL A 51 1.84 -9.38 0.98
C VAL A 51 0.45 -9.51 1.55
N ASP A 52 0.12 -10.71 2.01
CA ASP A 52 -1.08 -10.95 2.82
C ASP A 52 -0.79 -11.99 3.91
N LYS A 53 -1.68 -12.11 4.91
CA LYS A 53 -1.63 -13.15 5.96
C LYS A 53 -2.37 -14.42 5.54
N GLU A 54 -3.34 -14.30 4.63
CA GLU A 54 -4.22 -15.38 4.20
C GLU A 54 -3.67 -16.04 2.93
N GLN A 55 -3.23 -17.30 3.04
CA GLN A 55 -2.66 -18.04 1.91
C GLN A 55 -3.65 -18.23 0.76
N GLN A 56 -4.95 -18.36 1.08
CA GLN A 56 -5.97 -18.55 0.07
C GLN A 56 -6.03 -17.37 -0.91
N VAL A 57 -6.06 -16.12 -0.41
CA VAL A 57 -6.14 -14.94 -1.29
C VAL A 57 -4.87 -14.77 -2.13
N LEU A 58 -3.70 -15.18 -1.60
CA LEU A 58 -2.46 -15.20 -2.37
C LEU A 58 -2.51 -16.21 -3.51
N ASN A 59 -3.06 -17.39 -3.27
CA ASN A 59 -3.23 -18.41 -4.32
C ASN A 59 -4.20 -17.92 -5.43
N GLU A 60 -5.28 -17.24 -5.04
CA GLU A 60 -6.24 -16.64 -5.99
C GLU A 60 -5.56 -15.54 -6.82
N LEU A 61 -4.73 -14.68 -6.19
CA LEU A 61 -3.94 -13.68 -6.88
C LEU A 61 -2.96 -14.29 -7.88
N GLU A 62 -2.25 -15.37 -7.50
CA GLU A 62 -1.31 -16.07 -8.39
C GLU A 62 -2.01 -16.67 -9.61
N GLN A 63 -3.18 -17.29 -9.43
CA GLN A 63 -3.98 -17.80 -10.53
C GLN A 63 -4.42 -16.67 -11.47
N LYS A 64 -4.89 -15.55 -10.92
CA LYS A 64 -5.29 -14.37 -11.68
C LYS A 64 -4.11 -13.77 -12.45
N ALA A 65 -2.96 -13.61 -11.80
CA ALA A 65 -1.74 -13.10 -12.41
C ALA A 65 -1.27 -13.99 -13.57
N THR A 66 -1.33 -15.32 -13.39
CA THR A 66 -1.00 -16.31 -14.43
C THR A 66 -1.94 -16.16 -15.64
N GLY A 67 -3.25 -16.07 -15.40
CA GLY A 67 -4.25 -15.86 -16.46
C GLY A 67 -4.07 -14.56 -17.24
N LEU A 68 -3.49 -13.53 -16.61
CA LEU A 68 -3.17 -12.24 -17.22
C LEU A 68 -1.72 -12.18 -17.78
N ASN A 69 -0.96 -13.26 -17.71
CA ASN A 69 0.46 -13.34 -18.10
C ASN A 69 1.37 -12.31 -17.39
N LEU A 70 1.02 -11.93 -16.16
CA LEU A 70 1.83 -11.05 -15.31
C LEU A 70 2.90 -11.90 -14.58
N LYS A 71 4.18 -11.65 -14.91
CA LYS A 71 5.32 -12.41 -14.37
C LYS A 71 6.12 -11.63 -13.30
N ASN A 72 5.71 -10.43 -13.03
CA ASN A 72 6.40 -9.46 -12.16
C ASN A 72 5.74 -9.29 -10.78
N ILE A 73 4.91 -10.25 -10.35
CA ILE A 73 4.32 -10.32 -9.01
C ILE A 73 5.05 -11.39 -8.20
N ARG A 74 5.33 -11.09 -6.93
CA ARG A 74 5.92 -11.99 -5.95
C ARG A 74 5.03 -11.99 -4.70
N THR A 75 4.38 -13.08 -4.42
CA THR A 75 3.52 -13.24 -3.23
C THR A 75 4.36 -13.57 -2.00
N ILE A 76 3.99 -13.01 -0.87
CA ILE A 76 4.64 -13.24 0.43
C ILE A 76 3.54 -13.44 1.47
N ASN A 77 3.48 -14.62 2.08
CA ASN A 77 2.65 -14.85 3.24
C ASN A 77 3.33 -14.28 4.50
N SER A 78 2.74 -13.25 5.08
CA SER A 78 3.26 -12.60 6.30
C SER A 78 2.99 -13.41 7.56
N SER A 79 2.08 -14.38 7.53
CA SER A 79 1.58 -15.10 8.71
C SER A 79 1.17 -14.14 9.85
N GLY A 80 0.68 -12.94 9.50
CA GLY A 80 0.29 -11.89 10.44
C GLY A 80 1.45 -11.12 11.09
N ARG A 81 2.70 -11.39 10.68
CA ARG A 81 3.89 -10.67 11.17
C ARG A 81 3.95 -9.26 10.56
N THR A 82 4.50 -8.33 11.33
CA THR A 82 4.74 -6.96 10.86
C THR A 82 6.06 -6.83 10.10
N LYS A 83 7.09 -7.60 10.50
CA LYS A 83 8.38 -7.62 9.82
C LYS A 83 8.36 -8.60 8.66
N LEU A 84 8.73 -8.12 7.47
CA LEU A 84 8.72 -8.87 6.22
C LEU A 84 10.11 -9.46 5.90
N PRO A 85 10.17 -10.57 5.15
CA PRO A 85 11.43 -11.15 4.68
C PRO A 85 11.97 -10.36 3.46
N LEU A 86 12.04 -9.04 3.61
CA LEU A 86 12.59 -8.12 2.63
C LEU A 86 13.76 -7.35 3.25
N GLU A 87 14.75 -7.03 2.45
CA GLU A 87 15.86 -6.18 2.86
C GLU A 87 15.41 -4.74 3.10
N SER A 88 16.24 -3.98 3.80
CA SER A 88 16.01 -2.54 3.96
C SER A 88 16.27 -1.81 2.65
N ARG A 89 15.49 -0.77 2.36
CA ARG A 89 15.66 0.07 1.17
C ARG A 89 15.63 -0.73 -0.13
N ILE A 90 14.63 -1.62 -0.27
CA ILE A 90 14.49 -2.48 -1.46
C ILE A 90 13.29 -2.11 -2.34
N VAL A 91 12.37 -1.26 -1.87
CA VAL A 91 11.18 -0.88 -2.65
C VAL A 91 11.09 0.63 -2.85
N ASP A 92 10.62 1.01 -4.01
CA ASP A 92 10.41 2.42 -4.38
C ASP A 92 9.07 2.95 -3.89
N VAL A 93 8.08 2.06 -3.73
CA VAL A 93 6.72 2.39 -3.31
C VAL A 93 6.18 1.36 -2.33
N VAL A 94 5.52 1.82 -1.27
CA VAL A 94 4.70 0.99 -0.36
C VAL A 94 3.25 1.44 -0.42
N LEU A 95 2.34 0.50 -0.62
CA LEU A 95 0.88 0.70 -0.60
C LEU A 95 0.30 0.06 0.66
N PHE A 96 -0.38 0.85 1.50
CA PHE A 96 -1.20 0.40 2.63
C PHE A 96 -2.63 0.82 2.38
N TYR A 97 -3.35 0.00 1.60
CA TYR A 97 -4.69 0.32 1.18
C TYR A 97 -5.72 -0.54 1.89
N ASP A 98 -6.62 0.13 2.63
CA ASP A 98 -7.72 -0.50 3.36
C ASP A 98 -7.28 -1.56 4.39
N VAL A 99 -6.13 -1.37 5.04
CA VAL A 99 -5.55 -2.36 5.97
C VAL A 99 -5.39 -1.85 7.40
N LEU A 100 -5.33 -0.54 7.60
CA LEU A 100 -4.95 0.04 8.90
C LEU A 100 -6.03 -0.18 9.97
N HIS A 101 -7.31 -0.18 9.59
CA HIS A 101 -8.45 -0.35 10.50
C HIS A 101 -8.52 -1.74 11.16
N TYR A 102 -7.80 -2.74 10.64
CA TYR A 102 -7.69 -4.07 11.28
C TYR A 102 -6.71 -4.09 12.46
N HIS A 103 -5.98 -3.00 12.74
CA HIS A 103 -4.86 -3.01 13.66
C HIS A 103 -4.97 -1.94 14.73
N LYS A 104 -4.62 -2.31 15.97
CA LYS A 104 -4.42 -1.38 17.08
C LYS A 104 -3.24 -0.45 16.82
N LYS A 105 -3.21 0.70 17.50
CA LYS A 105 -2.21 1.75 17.33
C LYS A 105 -0.77 1.23 17.39
N GLU A 106 -0.46 0.37 18.37
CA GLU A 106 0.90 -0.20 18.55
C GLU A 106 1.32 -1.06 17.36
N LYS A 107 0.39 -1.79 16.76
CA LYS A 107 0.68 -2.59 15.56
C LYS A 107 0.79 -1.70 14.32
N ARG A 108 -0.03 -0.65 14.19
CA ARG A 108 0.10 0.33 13.11
C ARG A 108 1.48 1.00 13.12
N LYS A 109 1.98 1.43 14.32
CA LYS A 109 3.34 1.99 14.46
C LYS A 109 4.43 1.02 13.97
N LYS A 110 4.31 -0.28 14.29
CA LYS A 110 5.25 -1.30 13.79
C LYS A 110 5.17 -1.45 12.27
N LEU A 111 3.98 -1.36 11.69
CA LEU A 111 3.79 -1.41 10.24
C LEU A 111 4.38 -0.16 9.55
N TYR A 112 4.20 1.03 10.11
CA TYR A 112 4.83 2.25 9.59
C TYR A 112 6.37 2.16 9.67
N ALA A 113 6.91 1.66 10.78
CA ALA A 113 8.36 1.44 10.91
C ALA A 113 8.88 0.42 9.87
N GLU A 114 8.11 -0.63 9.57
CA GLU A 114 8.48 -1.59 8.55
C GLU A 114 8.40 -0.99 7.13
N ALA A 115 7.34 -0.22 6.83
CA ALA A 115 7.25 0.54 5.59
C ALA A 115 8.46 1.47 5.42
N TYR A 116 8.84 2.19 6.50
CA TYR A 116 10.02 3.05 6.51
C TYR A 116 11.31 2.26 6.23
N ARG A 117 11.46 1.09 6.85
CA ARG A 117 12.64 0.23 6.70
C ARG A 117 12.83 -0.25 5.26
N VAL A 118 11.76 -0.74 4.64
CA VAL A 118 11.86 -1.34 3.30
C VAL A 118 11.88 -0.32 2.16
N LEU A 119 11.37 0.90 2.38
CA LEU A 119 11.39 1.98 1.39
C LEU A 119 12.79 2.50 1.14
N GLU A 120 13.09 2.79 -0.13
CA GLU A 120 14.22 3.61 -0.55
C GLU A 120 14.14 5.02 0.04
N GLN A 121 15.25 5.78 0.00
CA GLN A 121 15.35 7.11 0.63
C GLN A 121 14.26 8.07 0.13
N ASP A 122 14.03 8.12 -1.18
CA ASP A 122 13.00 8.99 -1.79
C ASP A 122 11.72 8.22 -2.13
N GLY A 123 11.52 7.06 -1.49
CA GLY A 123 10.40 6.17 -1.75
C GLY A 123 9.06 6.78 -1.38
N LEU A 124 8.03 6.36 -2.08
CA LEU A 124 6.64 6.76 -1.86
C LEU A 124 5.95 5.82 -0.89
N PHE A 125 5.42 6.35 0.21
CA PHE A 125 4.46 5.65 1.07
C PHE A 125 3.05 6.17 0.78
N SER A 126 2.20 5.32 0.22
CA SER A 126 0.84 5.67 -0.18
C SER A 126 -0.18 4.90 0.65
N VAL A 127 -1.13 5.61 1.24
CA VAL A 127 -2.06 5.06 2.23
C VAL A 127 -3.50 5.38 1.88
N TYR A 128 -4.37 4.37 1.88
CA TYR A 128 -5.82 4.53 1.87
C TYR A 128 -6.39 4.29 3.28
N PRO A 129 -6.63 5.34 4.06
CA PRO A 129 -7.15 5.24 5.41
C PRO A 129 -8.68 5.10 5.40
N LYS A 130 -9.20 4.03 4.82
CA LYS A 130 -10.65 3.70 4.82
C LYS A 130 -11.13 3.45 6.26
N HIS A 131 -12.41 3.59 6.50
CA HIS A 131 -13.09 3.33 7.77
C HIS A 131 -12.70 4.26 8.92
N THR A 132 -12.25 5.48 8.62
CA THR A 132 -12.11 6.54 9.61
C THR A 132 -13.46 7.13 10.02
N LEU A 133 -13.49 7.93 11.07
CA LEU A 133 -14.70 8.48 11.70
C LEU A 133 -15.69 9.14 10.72
N GLY A 134 -15.20 9.76 9.66
CA GLY A 134 -16.04 10.38 8.61
C GLY A 134 -16.37 9.45 7.43
N ASP A 135 -16.02 8.16 7.50
CA ASP A 135 -16.09 7.20 6.39
C ASP A 135 -16.41 5.80 6.89
N ASP A 136 -17.62 5.58 7.37
CA ASP A 136 -18.12 4.29 7.89
C ASP A 136 -17.14 3.60 8.87
N PRO A 137 -16.94 4.17 10.08
CA PRO A 137 -15.87 3.76 10.99
C PRO A 137 -16.07 2.34 11.51
N ILE A 138 -14.98 1.56 11.57
CA ILE A 138 -14.96 0.19 12.06
C ILE A 138 -13.93 0.06 13.19
N ARG A 139 -14.33 -0.59 14.32
CA ARG A 139 -13.46 -1.00 15.41
C ARG A 139 -12.50 0.10 15.90
N GLU A 140 -11.18 -0.17 15.81
CA GLU A 140 -10.12 0.70 16.29
C GLU A 140 -10.05 2.07 15.57
N PHE A 141 -10.68 2.17 14.40
CA PHE A 141 -10.77 3.40 13.63
C PHE A 141 -12.04 4.22 13.94
N SER A 142 -12.92 3.74 14.81
CA SER A 142 -14.20 4.42 15.13
C SER A 142 -14.03 5.80 15.79
N SER A 143 -12.87 6.10 16.35
CA SER A 143 -12.53 7.38 16.97
C SER A 143 -11.51 8.21 16.19
N LEU A 144 -10.93 7.68 15.11
CA LEU A 144 -9.88 8.33 14.34
C LEU A 144 -10.47 9.01 13.10
N ASN A 145 -10.12 10.26 12.89
CA ASN A 145 -10.32 10.93 11.61
C ASN A 145 -9.07 10.79 10.71
N VAL A 146 -9.18 11.23 9.47
CA VAL A 146 -8.08 11.15 8.49
C VAL A 146 -6.83 11.91 8.94
N ASN A 147 -6.99 13.03 9.67
CA ASN A 147 -5.86 13.82 10.17
C ASN A 147 -5.14 13.10 11.31
N ASP A 148 -5.86 12.34 12.15
CA ASP A 148 -5.24 11.53 13.20
C ASP A 148 -4.36 10.44 12.59
N VAL A 149 -4.83 9.78 11.53
CA VAL A 149 -4.03 8.77 10.80
C VAL A 149 -2.85 9.43 10.11
N LYS A 150 -3.02 10.60 9.51
CA LYS A 150 -1.94 11.38 8.93
C LYS A 150 -0.86 11.68 9.97
N GLN A 151 -1.26 12.17 11.16
CA GLN A 151 -0.32 12.48 12.24
C GLN A 151 0.43 11.23 12.74
N GLU A 152 -0.26 10.08 12.91
CA GLU A 152 0.41 8.82 13.29
C GLU A 152 1.52 8.42 12.30
N ILE A 153 1.32 8.70 11.01
CA ILE A 153 2.30 8.41 9.96
C ILE A 153 3.45 9.41 10.01
N GLU A 154 3.16 10.70 10.20
CA GLU A 154 4.18 11.75 10.33
C GLU A 154 5.05 11.51 11.59
N ASP A 155 4.46 11.08 12.71
CA ASP A 155 5.17 10.67 13.92
C ASP A 155 6.10 9.45 13.71
N SER A 156 5.96 8.76 12.56
CA SER A 156 6.75 7.61 12.17
C SER A 156 7.83 7.95 11.13
N ASN A 157 8.31 9.19 11.11
CA ASN A 157 9.35 9.72 10.23
C ASN A 157 8.97 9.79 8.75
N PHE A 158 7.71 10.05 8.46
CA PHE A 158 7.24 10.39 7.13
C PHE A 158 6.79 11.85 7.05
N VAL A 159 6.88 12.43 5.87
CA VAL A 159 6.39 13.79 5.56
C VAL A 159 5.23 13.67 4.59
N PHE A 160 4.10 14.26 4.95
CA PHE A 160 2.95 14.31 4.05
C PHE A 160 3.27 15.10 2.79
N GLU A 161 2.99 14.51 1.63
CA GLU A 161 3.24 15.13 0.33
C GLU A 161 1.93 15.62 -0.32
N LYS A 162 0.97 14.72 -0.47
CA LYS A 162 -0.25 15.04 -1.24
C LYS A 162 -1.42 14.12 -0.92
N LYS A 163 -2.63 14.67 -1.11
CA LYS A 163 -3.90 13.93 -1.05
C LYS A 163 -4.49 13.77 -2.45
N HIS A 164 -4.90 12.55 -2.80
CA HIS A 164 -5.56 12.23 -4.06
C HIS A 164 -6.92 11.62 -3.79
N CYS A 165 -8.00 12.27 -4.23
CA CYS A 165 -9.36 11.76 -4.06
C CYS A 165 -9.97 11.33 -5.39
N GLY A 166 -10.85 10.33 -5.35
CA GLY A 166 -11.53 9.81 -6.52
C GLY A 166 -12.37 8.58 -6.23
N LEU A 167 -12.79 7.89 -7.30
CA LEU A 167 -13.34 6.55 -7.21
C LEU A 167 -12.17 5.56 -7.16
N ILE A 168 -12.11 4.78 -6.10
CA ILE A 168 -11.04 3.81 -5.81
C ILE A 168 -11.65 2.48 -5.40
N SER A 169 -10.87 1.41 -5.52
CA SER A 169 -11.33 0.06 -5.15
C SER A 169 -11.48 -0.05 -3.64
N HIS A 170 -12.61 -0.63 -3.21
CA HIS A 170 -12.87 -1.02 -1.83
C HIS A 170 -13.76 -2.26 -1.84
N ASN A 171 -13.33 -3.33 -1.16
CA ASN A 171 -13.95 -4.65 -1.30
C ASN A 171 -14.05 -5.03 -2.79
N ASP A 172 -15.19 -5.58 -3.22
CA ASP A 172 -15.44 -5.96 -4.62
C ASP A 172 -16.12 -4.84 -5.43
N GLY A 173 -15.99 -3.58 -5.00
CA GLY A 173 -16.63 -2.42 -5.63
C GLY A 173 -15.72 -1.22 -5.80
N LEU A 174 -16.32 -0.11 -6.23
CA LEU A 174 -15.68 1.20 -6.30
C LEU A 174 -16.38 2.15 -5.33
N ASP A 175 -15.61 2.84 -4.53
CA ASP A 175 -16.11 3.81 -3.56
C ASP A 175 -15.39 5.15 -3.70
N ARG A 176 -16.00 6.23 -3.21
CA ARG A 176 -15.32 7.52 -3.10
C ARG A 176 -14.39 7.48 -1.91
N GLY A 177 -13.13 7.80 -2.15
CA GLY A 177 -12.13 7.82 -1.10
C GLY A 177 -10.94 8.71 -1.43
N CYS A 178 -10.05 8.86 -0.46
CA CYS A 178 -8.85 9.67 -0.61
C CYS A 178 -7.61 8.89 -0.18
N ILE A 179 -6.60 8.92 -1.00
CA ILE A 179 -5.27 8.38 -0.74
C ILE A 179 -4.39 9.51 -0.20
N LEU A 180 -3.58 9.20 0.80
CA LEU A 180 -2.56 10.07 1.35
C LEU A 180 -1.18 9.58 0.92
N ASN A 181 -0.42 10.44 0.29
CA ASN A 181 0.96 10.17 -0.11
C ASN A 181 1.94 10.83 0.88
N PHE A 182 2.98 10.10 1.21
CA PHE A 182 4.05 10.53 2.09
C PHE A 182 5.41 10.19 1.49
N ARG A 183 6.46 10.93 1.90
CA ARG A 183 7.87 10.61 1.64
C ARG A 183 8.58 10.33 2.95
N LYS A 184 9.68 9.60 2.89
CA LYS A 184 10.58 9.52 4.03
C LYS A 184 11.05 10.92 4.42
N SER A 185 11.04 11.25 5.71
CA SER A 185 11.79 12.39 6.17
C SER A 185 13.27 12.14 5.89
N GLN A 186 13.95 13.13 5.34
CA GLN A 186 15.41 13.12 5.32
C GLN A 186 15.85 13.19 6.80
N GLY A 187 16.37 12.09 7.33
CA GLY A 187 16.99 12.12 8.64
C GLY A 187 18.07 13.21 8.59
N GLU A 188 18.09 14.11 9.57
CA GLU A 188 19.25 14.95 9.77
C GLU A 188 20.45 14.01 9.86
N GLU A 189 21.34 14.05 8.86
CA GLU A 189 22.68 13.51 9.02
C GLU A 189 23.27 14.26 10.21
N TYR A 190 23.34 13.62 11.35
CA TYR A 190 24.18 14.10 12.45
C TYR A 190 25.59 14.22 11.88
N LYS A 191 25.95 15.44 11.46
CA LYS A 191 27.35 15.82 11.24
C LYS A 191 27.99 15.85 12.63
N GLY A 192 28.49 14.68 13.05
CA GLY A 192 29.42 14.55 14.17
C GLY A 192 30.79 15.07 13.79
#